data_3bae7a78da311217ea0c4ac9578e5b39
#
_entry.id   3bae7a78da311217ea0c4ac9578e5b39
#
_cell.length_a   1.000
_cell.length_b   1.000
_cell.length_c   1.000
_cell.angle_alpha   90.00
_cell.angle_beta   90.00
_cell.angle_gamma   90.00
#
_symmetry.space_group_name_H-M   'P 1'
#
loop_
_entity.id
_entity.type
_entity.pdbx_description
1 polymer ?
#
loop_
_entity_poly.entity_id
_entity_poly.type
_entity_poly.pdbx_seq_one_letter_code
_entity_poly.pdbx_strand_id
1 'polypeptide(L)'
;TQSSTGSSSFQSGYSLSVTQKNSSNKIIVMGSATISMGGGSTMGGIIRVVRQVSGQSDVNVTGTGNYGHYFSGATNYDMDIAGNGFIYLDSPGTTSQVTYLQQFRTEHHTVYYNQKKYANRPAKASFVLMEILA
;
A
#
# COMPACT_ATOMS: atom_id res chain seq x y z
N THR A 1 -11.10 4.58 -2.25
CA THR A 1 -10.36 5.76 -2.76
C THR A 1 -9.68 5.37 -4.05
N GLN A 2 -9.86 6.19 -5.08
CA GLN A 2 -9.14 6.14 -6.34
C GLN A 2 -8.22 7.34 -6.38
N SER A 3 -7.00 7.17 -6.82
CA SER A 3 -6.08 8.28 -6.98
C SER A 3 -4.98 7.95 -7.99
N SER A 4 -4.33 8.98 -8.49
CA SER A 4 -3.18 8.85 -9.39
C SER A 4 -2.08 9.80 -8.95
N THR A 5 -0.85 9.47 -9.22
CA THR A 5 0.28 10.35 -8.95
C THR A 5 1.37 10.20 -10.00
N GLY A 6 1.95 11.32 -10.38
CA GLY A 6 3.24 11.41 -11.07
C GLY A 6 4.38 11.79 -10.11
N SER A 7 4.12 11.79 -8.79
CA SER A 7 5.06 12.21 -7.77
C SER A 7 5.92 11.04 -7.29
N SER A 8 7.21 11.29 -7.11
CA SER A 8 8.13 10.37 -6.41
C SER A 8 7.91 10.33 -4.89
N SER A 9 7.10 11.24 -4.35
CA SER A 9 6.68 11.20 -2.95
C SER A 9 5.51 10.25 -2.75
N PHE A 10 5.50 9.52 -1.63
CA PHE A 10 4.39 8.62 -1.32
C PHE A 10 3.07 9.35 -1.12
N GLN A 11 2.03 8.85 -1.77
CA GLN A 11 0.65 9.29 -1.62
C GLN A 11 -0.13 8.26 -0.79
N SER A 12 -1.13 8.74 -0.07
CA SER A 12 -1.96 7.89 0.79
C SER A 12 -3.06 7.18 0.00
N GLY A 13 -3.17 5.88 0.23
CA GLY A 13 -4.25 5.03 -0.24
C GLY A 13 -5.28 4.71 0.86
N TYR A 14 -5.61 3.44 1.03
CA TYR A 14 -6.49 2.98 2.11
C TYR A 14 -5.78 2.98 3.46
N SER A 15 -6.54 3.28 4.51
CA SER A 15 -6.10 3.12 5.89
C SER A 15 -7.14 2.40 6.73
N LEU A 16 -6.67 1.61 7.69
CA LEU A 16 -7.47 1.01 8.75
C LEU A 16 -6.75 1.17 10.08
N SER A 17 -7.52 1.28 11.15
CA SER A 17 -6.98 1.37 12.50
C SER A 17 -7.48 0.21 13.35
N VAL A 18 -6.65 -0.21 14.29
CA VAL A 18 -6.96 -1.22 15.30
C VAL A 18 -6.35 -0.82 16.63
N THR A 19 -7.02 -1.18 17.71
CA THR A 19 -6.48 -1.08 19.08
C THR A 19 -6.34 -2.49 19.62
N GLN A 20 -5.12 -2.93 19.86
CA GLN A 20 -4.85 -4.28 20.36
C GLN A 20 -5.33 -4.43 21.81
N LYS A 21 -5.86 -5.61 22.13
CA LYS A 21 -6.25 -5.95 23.50
C LYS A 21 -5.06 -6.16 24.42
N ASN A 22 -3.95 -6.62 23.85
CA ASN A 22 -2.70 -6.84 24.58
C ASN A 22 -1.52 -6.44 23.68
N SER A 23 -0.49 -5.82 24.27
CA SER A 23 0.71 -5.40 23.54
C SER A 23 1.56 -6.57 23.00
N SER A 24 1.39 -7.77 23.55
CA SER A 24 2.04 -8.99 23.03
C SER A 24 1.38 -9.58 21.79
N ASN A 25 0.11 -9.20 21.53
CA ASN A 25 -0.63 -9.69 20.37
C ASN A 25 0.03 -9.19 19.06
N LYS A 26 -0.26 -9.90 17.98
CA LYS A 26 0.24 -9.56 16.65
C LYS A 26 -0.91 -9.16 15.76
N ILE A 27 -0.61 -8.44 14.70
CA ILE A 27 -1.60 -8.04 13.68
C ILE A 27 -1.22 -8.68 12.35
N ILE A 28 -2.13 -9.46 11.77
CA ILE A 28 -2.07 -9.78 10.36
C ILE A 28 -2.62 -8.58 9.60
N VAL A 29 -1.80 -8.06 8.70
CA VAL A 29 -2.13 -6.98 7.77
C VAL A 29 -2.21 -7.59 6.39
N MET A 30 -3.39 -7.66 5.82
CA MET A 30 -3.58 -8.22 4.49
C MET A 30 -4.44 -7.31 3.61
N GLY A 31 -4.21 -7.40 2.33
CA GLY A 31 -5.00 -6.62 1.40
C GLY A 31 -4.63 -6.87 -0.05
N SER A 32 -5.33 -6.16 -0.91
CA SER A 32 -5.02 -6.10 -2.33
C SER A 32 -5.22 -4.68 -2.86
N ALA A 33 -4.50 -4.35 -3.91
CA ALA A 33 -4.71 -3.12 -4.65
C ALA A 33 -4.60 -3.40 -6.14
N THR A 34 -5.32 -2.66 -6.95
CA THR A 34 -5.11 -2.60 -8.39
C THR A 34 -4.21 -1.42 -8.69
N ILE A 35 -3.13 -1.67 -9.38
CA ILE A 35 -2.20 -0.65 -9.87
C ILE A 35 -2.29 -0.62 -11.39
N SER A 36 -2.47 0.55 -11.93
CA SER A 36 -2.37 0.81 -13.36
C SER A 36 -1.25 1.81 -13.59
N MET A 37 -0.47 1.60 -14.62
CA MET A 37 0.63 2.50 -14.98
C MET A 37 0.52 2.87 -16.44
N GLY A 38 0.98 4.07 -16.76
CA GLY A 38 0.96 4.49 -18.15
C GLY A 38 1.73 5.75 -18.43
N GLY A 39 2.04 5.95 -19.70
CA GLY A 39 2.59 7.20 -20.20
C GLY A 39 4.02 7.16 -20.68
N GLY A 40 4.69 6.00 -20.86
CA GLY A 40 6.04 6.05 -21.40
C GLY A 40 6.75 4.71 -21.61
N SER A 41 7.99 4.80 -22.07
CA SER A 41 8.83 3.65 -22.40
C SER A 41 9.37 2.90 -21.18
N THR A 42 9.37 3.54 -20.02
CA THR A 42 9.74 2.93 -18.74
C THR A 42 8.69 3.32 -17.72
N MET A 43 8.10 2.34 -17.08
CA MET A 43 7.07 2.54 -16.05
C MET A 43 7.53 1.87 -14.77
N GLY A 44 7.29 2.51 -13.64
CA GLY A 44 7.62 1.93 -12.35
C GLY A 44 6.84 2.62 -11.24
N GLY A 45 6.45 1.81 -10.28
CA GLY A 45 5.75 2.29 -9.09
C GLY A 45 6.02 1.39 -7.89
N ILE A 46 5.79 1.95 -6.73
CA ILE A 46 5.94 1.27 -5.45
C ILE A 46 4.64 1.39 -4.69
N ILE A 47 4.19 0.28 -4.11
CA ILE A 47 3.17 0.25 -3.08
C ILE A 47 3.77 -0.31 -1.79
N ARG A 48 3.44 0.29 -0.67
CA ARG A 48 3.85 -0.17 0.66
C ARG A 48 2.74 0.00 1.67
N VAL A 49 2.89 -0.65 2.82
CA VAL A 49 2.07 -0.39 3.99
C VAL A 49 2.96 0.15 5.10
N VAL A 50 2.56 1.26 5.69
CA VAL A 50 3.21 1.81 6.87
C VAL A 50 2.30 1.68 8.08
N ARG A 51 2.91 1.40 9.22
CA ARG A 51 2.28 1.46 10.54
C ARG A 51 2.55 2.83 11.16
N GLN A 52 1.49 3.44 11.67
CA GLN A 52 1.53 4.72 12.38
C GLN A 52 0.99 4.54 13.80
N VAL A 53 1.74 5.02 14.77
CA VAL A 53 1.33 5.11 16.17
C VAL A 53 1.59 6.54 16.64
N SER A 54 0.62 7.14 17.33
CA SER A 54 0.78 8.52 17.81
C SER A 54 2.06 8.70 18.63
N GLY A 55 2.85 9.72 18.31
CA GLY A 55 4.10 10.01 18.98
C GLY A 55 5.30 9.15 18.59
N GLN A 56 5.15 8.27 17.60
CA GLN A 56 6.22 7.42 17.06
C GLN A 56 6.48 7.71 15.58
N SER A 57 7.66 7.35 15.11
CA SER A 57 7.98 7.38 13.69
C SER A 57 7.21 6.28 12.93
N ASP A 58 6.85 6.57 11.69
CA ASP A 58 6.23 5.60 10.80
C ASP A 58 7.15 4.39 10.55
N VAL A 59 6.57 3.20 10.59
CA VAL A 59 7.28 1.95 10.33
C VAL A 59 6.76 1.32 9.03
N ASN A 60 7.65 1.08 8.06
CA ASN A 60 7.30 0.32 6.87
C ASN A 60 7.19 -1.16 7.21
N VAL A 61 6.00 -1.75 7.14
CA VAL A 61 5.75 -3.16 7.44
C VAL A 61 5.91 -4.08 6.24
N THR A 62 6.04 -3.54 5.03
CA THR A 62 6.15 -4.31 3.78
C THR A 62 7.57 -4.50 3.28
N GLY A 63 8.55 -3.94 3.98
CA GLY A 63 9.95 -4.05 3.56
C GLY A 63 10.87 -3.15 4.40
N THR A 64 12.10 -2.98 3.97
CA THR A 64 13.08 -2.13 4.63
C THR A 64 13.15 -0.74 3.97
N GLY A 65 13.22 0.29 4.80
CA GLY A 65 13.36 1.67 4.32
C GLY A 65 12.14 2.16 3.52
N ASN A 66 12.39 2.71 2.35
CA ASN A 66 11.37 3.27 1.45
C ASN A 66 10.82 2.28 0.42
N TYR A 67 11.18 1.00 0.54
CA TYR A 67 10.78 0.00 -0.44
C TYR A 67 9.53 -0.75 0.03
N GLY A 68 8.78 -1.25 -0.94
CA GLY A 68 7.60 -2.09 -0.79
C GLY A 68 7.54 -3.02 -1.99
N HIS A 69 6.34 -3.30 -2.49
CA HIS A 69 6.19 -3.99 -3.77
C HIS A 69 6.51 -3.06 -4.92
N TYR A 70 7.52 -3.42 -5.68
CA TYR A 70 7.94 -2.69 -6.87
C TYR A 70 7.33 -3.31 -8.12
N PHE A 71 6.83 -2.45 -8.99
CA PHE A 71 6.29 -2.81 -10.28
C PHE A 71 7.05 -2.06 -11.35
N SER A 72 7.45 -2.75 -12.39
CA SER A 72 8.08 -2.12 -13.54
C SER A 72 7.55 -2.70 -14.84
N GLY A 73 7.52 -1.87 -15.86
CA GLY A 73 7.24 -2.26 -17.23
C GLY A 73 8.13 -1.49 -18.18
N ALA A 74 8.55 -2.12 -19.25
CA ALA A 74 9.51 -1.57 -20.22
C ALA A 74 8.89 -1.41 -21.62
N THR A 75 7.62 -1.04 -21.69
CA THR A 75 6.95 -0.92 -23.00
C THR A 75 6.12 0.35 -23.08
N ASN A 76 5.92 0.86 -24.29
CA ASN A 76 5.02 1.98 -24.56
C ASN A 76 3.53 1.67 -24.33
N TYR A 77 3.22 0.54 -23.69
CA TYR A 77 1.86 0.11 -23.41
C TYR A 77 1.53 0.35 -21.95
N ASP A 78 0.26 0.64 -21.70
CA ASP A 78 -0.23 0.71 -20.33
C ASP A 78 -0.31 -0.69 -19.72
N MET A 79 -0.04 -0.75 -18.44
CA MET A 79 -0.06 -1.99 -17.69
C MET A 79 -1.06 -1.89 -16.54
N ASP A 80 -2.00 -2.80 -16.49
CA ASP A 80 -2.91 -3.00 -15.37
C ASP A 80 -2.44 -4.23 -14.59
N ILE A 81 -2.07 -4.03 -13.33
CA ILE A 81 -1.80 -5.11 -12.39
C ILE A 81 -2.99 -5.21 -11.45
N ALA A 82 -3.87 -6.16 -11.74
CA ALA A 82 -5.03 -6.42 -10.91
C ALA A 82 -4.68 -7.37 -9.77
N GLY A 83 -5.24 -7.11 -8.58
CA GLY A 83 -5.21 -8.04 -7.46
C GLY A 83 -3.82 -8.27 -6.85
N ASN A 84 -2.97 -7.26 -6.84
CA ASN A 84 -1.72 -7.34 -6.10
C ASN A 84 -2.02 -7.53 -4.62
N GLY A 85 -1.99 -8.80 -4.19
CA GLY A 85 -2.25 -9.19 -2.82
C GLY A 85 -0.99 -9.17 -1.96
N PHE A 86 -1.15 -8.85 -0.69
CA PHE A 86 -0.10 -8.93 0.30
C PHE A 86 -0.65 -9.46 1.63
N ILE A 87 0.21 -10.09 2.40
CA ILE A 87 -0.04 -10.50 3.77
C ILE A 87 1.24 -10.34 4.59
N TYR A 88 1.14 -9.65 5.71
CA TYR A 88 2.25 -9.41 6.64
C TYR A 88 1.82 -9.66 8.06
N LEU A 89 2.75 -10.14 8.87
CA LEU A 89 2.60 -10.26 10.31
C LEU A 89 3.41 -9.15 10.96
N ASP A 90 2.73 -8.28 11.70
CA ASP A 90 3.34 -7.18 12.42
C ASP A 90 3.19 -7.34 13.93
N SER A 91 4.12 -6.77 14.67
CA SER A 91 4.15 -6.77 16.15
C SER A 91 4.28 -5.33 16.64
N PRO A 92 3.18 -4.59 16.76
CA PRO A 92 3.22 -3.17 17.16
C PRO A 92 3.74 -2.92 18.57
N GLY A 93 3.57 -3.87 19.48
CA GLY A 93 4.06 -3.78 20.84
C GLY A 93 3.34 -2.75 21.72
N THR A 94 2.11 -2.39 21.38
CA THR A 94 1.37 -1.35 22.08
C THR A 94 -0.11 -1.66 22.14
N THR A 95 -0.79 -1.13 23.18
CA THR A 95 -2.27 -1.09 23.29
C THR A 95 -2.86 0.24 22.85
N SER A 96 -2.05 1.18 22.38
CA SER A 96 -2.53 2.38 21.73
C SER A 96 -3.12 2.07 20.35
N GLN A 97 -3.96 2.95 19.83
CA GLN A 97 -4.45 2.80 18.46
C GLN A 97 -3.30 2.79 17.45
N VAL A 98 -3.32 1.81 16.59
CA VAL A 98 -2.37 1.64 15.47
C VAL A 98 -3.12 1.82 14.17
N THR A 99 -2.62 2.67 13.29
CA THR A 99 -3.15 2.86 11.95
C THR A 99 -2.20 2.24 10.93
N TYR A 100 -2.73 1.40 10.07
CA TYR A 100 -2.03 0.88 8.89
C TYR A 100 -2.52 1.63 7.66
N LEU A 101 -1.58 2.15 6.89
CA LEU A 101 -1.84 3.00 5.73
C LEU A 101 -1.14 2.41 4.50
N GLN A 102 -1.91 2.09 3.47
CA GLN A 102 -1.35 1.83 2.15
C GLN A 102 -0.86 3.13 1.53
N GLN A 103 0.36 3.11 1.02
CA GLN A 103 0.96 4.23 0.31
C GLN A 103 1.48 3.78 -1.05
N PHE A 104 1.43 4.66 -2.02
CA PHE A 104 1.93 4.41 -3.36
C PHE A 104 2.66 5.63 -3.91
N ARG A 105 3.64 5.40 -4.78
CA ARG A 105 4.36 6.45 -5.51
C ARG A 105 4.77 5.97 -6.88
N THR A 106 5.13 6.88 -7.75
CA THR A 106 5.79 6.53 -9.00
C THR A 106 7.31 6.57 -8.86
N GLU A 107 7.97 5.71 -9.61
CA GLU A 107 9.40 5.84 -9.94
C GLU A 107 9.55 6.49 -11.32
N HIS A 108 8.63 6.14 -12.25
CA HIS A 108 8.59 6.69 -13.59
C HIS A 108 7.14 6.82 -14.05
N HIS A 109 6.81 7.96 -14.67
CA HIS A 109 5.48 8.28 -15.19
C HIS A 109 4.37 8.29 -14.14
N THR A 110 3.14 7.97 -14.54
CA THR A 110 1.97 8.05 -13.65
C THR A 110 1.54 6.68 -13.18
N VAL A 111 1.32 6.57 -11.85
CA VAL A 111 0.72 5.40 -11.21
C VAL A 111 -0.73 5.75 -10.84
N TYR A 112 -1.64 4.86 -11.19
CA TYR A 112 -3.06 4.91 -10.84
C TYR A 112 -3.35 3.84 -9.80
N TYR A 113 -3.84 4.26 -8.65
CA TYR A 113 -4.15 3.38 -7.53
C TYR A 113 -5.66 3.13 -7.47
N ASN A 114 -6.05 1.84 -7.48
CA ASN A 114 -7.43 1.37 -7.47
C ASN A 114 -8.31 1.94 -8.60
N GLN A 115 -7.71 2.19 -9.74
CA GLN A 115 -8.41 2.58 -10.97
C GLN A 115 -7.64 2.08 -12.19
N LYS A 116 -8.34 2.00 -13.31
CA LYS A 116 -7.75 1.73 -14.63
C LYS A 116 -7.53 3.04 -15.38
N LYS A 117 -6.36 3.19 -15.99
CA LYS A 117 -5.99 4.42 -16.70
C LYS A 117 -7.01 4.85 -17.75
N TYR A 118 -7.39 3.95 -18.65
CA TYR A 118 -8.23 4.31 -19.81
C TYR A 118 -9.73 4.26 -19.57
N ALA A 119 -10.17 3.61 -18.55
CA ALA A 119 -11.61 3.42 -18.37
C ALA A 119 -12.21 4.34 -17.33
N ASN A 120 -11.38 5.10 -16.61
CA ASN A 120 -11.81 5.83 -15.39
C ASN A 120 -12.73 4.96 -14.52
N ARG A 121 -12.49 3.64 -14.55
CA ARG A 121 -13.31 2.65 -13.87
C ARG A 121 -12.71 2.33 -12.52
N PRO A 122 -13.54 2.36 -11.48
CA PRO A 122 -13.11 1.93 -10.16
C PRO A 122 -12.65 0.47 -10.21
N ALA A 123 -11.49 0.21 -9.64
CA ALA A 123 -11.02 -1.13 -9.35
C ALA A 123 -11.27 -1.45 -7.90
N LYS A 124 -11.45 -2.75 -7.60
CA LYS A 124 -11.64 -3.20 -6.23
C LYS A 124 -10.29 -3.31 -5.52
N ALA A 125 -10.28 -2.90 -4.28
CA ALA A 125 -9.20 -3.16 -3.34
C ALA A 125 -9.77 -3.73 -2.05
N SER A 126 -8.96 -4.44 -1.31
CA SER A 126 -9.28 -4.92 0.01
C SER A 126 -8.19 -4.53 0.99
N PHE A 127 -8.58 -4.28 2.23
CA PHE A 127 -7.64 -4.07 3.31
C PHE A 127 -8.26 -4.62 4.60
N VAL A 128 -7.58 -5.54 5.25
CA VAL A 128 -8.07 -6.26 6.42
C VAL A 128 -6.99 -6.29 7.48
N LEU A 129 -7.38 -6.04 8.72
CA LEU A 129 -6.57 -6.21 9.92
C LEU A 129 -7.16 -7.32 10.78
N MET A 130 -6.34 -8.24 11.26
CA MET A 130 -6.76 -9.31 12.16
C MET A 130 -5.80 -9.39 13.33
N GLU A 131 -6.31 -9.21 14.54
CA GLU A 131 -5.52 -9.41 15.75
C GLU A 131 -5.38 -10.91 16.04
N ILE A 132 -4.16 -11.36 16.27
CA ILE A 132 -3.82 -12.71 16.72
C ILE A 132 -3.39 -12.63 18.17
N LEU A 133 -4.03 -13.43 18.99
CA LEU A 133 -3.69 -13.54 20.41
C LEU A 133 -2.33 -14.29 20.55
N ALA A 134 -1.48 -13.73 21.39
CA ALA A 134 -0.20 -14.34 21.77
C ALA A 134 -0.37 -15.24 23.00
#